data_c2e7a9211a64d2fa925eda3d234d31b9
#
_entry.id   c2e7a9211a64d2fa925eda3d234d31b9
#
_cell.length_a   1.000
_cell.length_b   1.000
_cell.length_c   1.000
_cell.angle_alpha   90.00
_cell.angle_beta   90.00
_cell.angle_gamma   90.00
#
_symmetry.space_group_name_H-M   'P 1'
#
loop_
_entity.id
_entity.type
_entity.pdbx_description
1 polymer ?
#
loop_
_entity_poly.entity_id
_entity_poly.type
_entity_poly.pdbx_seq_one_letter_code
_entity_poly.pdbx_strand_id
1 'polypeptide(L)'
;TTATILTQAIVTEGLKNVTAGANPMDLKRGIDKAVAAVVAFIKEHAEQVDDNYDKIEQVATVSANNDAEIGKLLADAMRKVSKDGVITIEESKSRDTNIGVVEGMQFDRGYLSGYFMTDADKMECVMDNPYILLYDKKISNLKEFLPILQPAAESGRPLLVIAEDVDSEALTTLVVNRLRGGLKICAVKAPGFGDRRKAMLEDIAVLTGGVVISEEKGLKLEQATLDMLGSADKVTVNKDNTTIVNGHGEKANIQDRVAQIKNEIENTKSSYDKEKLQERLAKLAGGVAVLYVGANSEVEMKEKKDRVDDALCATRAAIEEGIVAGGGTTYIRALEALKDMKGDNA
;
A
#
# COMPACT_ATOMS: atom_id res chain seq x y z
N THR A 1 12.62 -11.67 -17.49
CA THR A 1 13.64 -12.32 -18.37
C THR A 1 15.02 -12.32 -17.70
N THR A 2 15.54 -11.17 -17.27
CA THR A 2 16.89 -11.06 -16.65
C THR A 2 17.00 -11.89 -15.37
N ALA A 3 16.03 -11.83 -14.47
CA ALA A 3 16.02 -12.63 -13.24
C ALA A 3 16.04 -14.14 -13.53
N THR A 4 15.31 -14.61 -14.54
CA THR A 4 15.28 -16.02 -14.95
C THR A 4 16.66 -16.46 -15.45
N ILE A 5 17.33 -15.65 -16.27
CA ILE A 5 18.67 -15.96 -16.80
C ILE A 5 19.71 -16.00 -15.67
N LEU A 6 19.67 -15.02 -14.75
CA LEU A 6 20.55 -15.00 -13.58
C LEU A 6 20.32 -16.21 -12.67
N THR A 7 19.08 -16.58 -12.39
CA THR A 7 18.73 -17.76 -11.60
C THR A 7 19.27 -19.02 -12.26
N GLN A 8 19.05 -19.20 -13.57
CA GLN A 8 19.57 -20.34 -14.32
C GLN A 8 21.09 -20.44 -14.22
N ALA A 9 21.81 -19.32 -14.41
CA ALA A 9 23.27 -19.29 -14.34
C ALA A 9 23.78 -19.65 -12.93
N ILE A 10 23.19 -19.04 -11.90
CA ILE A 10 23.56 -19.31 -10.48
C ILE A 10 23.33 -20.79 -10.14
N VAL A 11 22.16 -21.34 -10.48
CA VAL A 11 21.85 -22.75 -10.20
C VAL A 11 22.77 -23.70 -10.98
N THR A 12 23.00 -23.44 -12.25
CA THR A 12 23.83 -24.31 -13.10
C THR A 12 25.27 -24.32 -12.62
N GLU A 13 25.88 -23.18 -12.37
CA GLU A 13 27.27 -23.08 -11.90
C GLU A 13 27.40 -23.54 -10.43
N GLY A 14 26.41 -23.22 -9.60
CA GLY A 14 26.34 -23.67 -8.21
C GLY A 14 26.30 -25.19 -8.10
N LEU A 15 25.46 -25.88 -8.88
CA LEU A 15 25.40 -27.34 -8.90
C LEU A 15 26.70 -28.00 -9.34
N LYS A 16 27.39 -27.43 -10.35
CA LYS A 16 28.71 -27.93 -10.77
C LYS A 16 29.71 -27.91 -9.61
N ASN A 17 29.76 -26.81 -8.87
CA ASN A 17 30.68 -26.67 -7.74
C ASN A 17 30.33 -27.63 -6.58
N VAL A 18 29.04 -27.76 -6.26
CA VAL A 18 28.59 -28.69 -5.20
C VAL A 18 28.87 -30.14 -5.57
N THR A 19 28.65 -30.53 -6.83
CA THR A 19 29.00 -31.89 -7.30
C THR A 19 30.49 -32.13 -7.33
N ALA A 20 31.30 -31.10 -7.48
CA ALA A 20 32.76 -31.17 -7.36
C ALA A 20 33.28 -31.20 -5.91
N GLY A 21 32.37 -31.16 -4.92
CA GLY A 21 32.70 -31.30 -3.49
C GLY A 21 32.78 -29.95 -2.73
N ALA A 22 32.39 -28.83 -3.33
CA ALA A 22 32.34 -27.59 -2.62
C ALA A 22 31.22 -27.58 -1.55
N ASN A 23 31.51 -26.95 -0.41
CA ASN A 23 30.52 -26.84 0.67
C ASN A 23 29.39 -25.86 0.24
N PRO A 24 28.10 -26.29 0.22
CA PRO A 24 26.98 -25.44 -0.19
C PRO A 24 26.84 -24.17 0.66
N MET A 25 27.21 -24.21 1.94
CA MET A 25 27.13 -23.05 2.82
C MET A 25 28.19 -21.98 2.51
N ASP A 26 29.36 -22.40 2.08
CA ASP A 26 30.43 -21.50 1.68
C ASP A 26 30.10 -20.89 0.32
N LEU A 27 29.53 -21.67 -0.60
CA LEU A 27 29.03 -21.20 -1.86
C LEU A 27 27.95 -20.14 -1.65
N LYS A 28 27.01 -20.39 -0.74
CA LYS A 28 25.97 -19.40 -0.38
C LYS A 28 26.57 -18.11 0.14
N ARG A 29 27.55 -18.16 1.05
CA ARG A 29 28.23 -16.95 1.57
C ARG A 29 28.90 -16.15 0.44
N GLY A 30 29.54 -16.85 -0.49
CA GLY A 30 30.14 -16.21 -1.68
C GLY A 30 29.10 -15.52 -2.56
N ILE A 31 27.95 -16.16 -2.79
CA ILE A 31 26.83 -15.59 -3.54
C ILE A 31 26.29 -14.34 -2.82
N ASP A 32 26.02 -14.44 -1.51
CA ASP A 32 25.49 -13.31 -0.72
C ASP A 32 26.45 -12.10 -0.77
N LYS A 33 27.75 -12.33 -0.70
CA LYS A 33 28.79 -11.30 -0.80
C LYS A 33 28.81 -10.66 -2.20
N ALA A 34 28.71 -11.47 -3.24
CA ALA A 34 28.65 -10.98 -4.63
C ALA A 34 27.37 -10.14 -4.88
N VAL A 35 26.22 -10.60 -4.38
CA VAL A 35 24.95 -9.87 -4.46
C VAL A 35 25.06 -8.51 -3.78
N ALA A 36 25.63 -8.46 -2.57
CA ALA A 36 25.82 -7.20 -1.86
C ALA A 36 26.67 -6.20 -2.65
N ALA A 37 27.76 -6.66 -3.27
CA ALA A 37 28.62 -5.81 -4.10
C ALA A 37 27.92 -5.31 -5.36
N VAL A 38 27.17 -6.18 -6.05
CA VAL A 38 26.41 -5.78 -7.26
C VAL A 38 25.28 -4.81 -6.90
N VAL A 39 24.56 -5.02 -5.79
CA VAL A 39 23.52 -4.10 -5.32
C VAL A 39 24.13 -2.72 -4.99
N ALA A 40 25.28 -2.69 -4.30
CA ALA A 40 25.97 -1.42 -4.02
C ALA A 40 26.37 -0.70 -5.32
N PHE A 41 26.93 -1.41 -6.29
CA PHE A 41 27.25 -0.86 -7.60
C PHE A 41 26.03 -0.29 -8.32
N ILE A 42 24.90 -1.01 -8.31
CA ILE A 42 23.65 -0.55 -8.95
C ILE A 42 23.18 0.74 -8.29
N LYS A 43 23.17 0.81 -6.94
CA LYS A 43 22.74 2.00 -6.18
C LYS A 43 23.63 3.21 -6.47
N GLU A 44 24.93 3.02 -6.57
CA GLU A 44 25.89 4.08 -6.88
C GLU A 44 25.70 4.65 -8.30
N HIS A 45 25.29 3.80 -9.25
CA HIS A 45 25.13 4.19 -10.65
C HIS A 45 23.68 4.45 -11.05
N ALA A 46 22.75 4.42 -10.10
CA ALA A 46 21.35 4.74 -10.37
C ALA A 46 21.16 6.25 -10.58
N GLU A 47 20.46 6.59 -11.64
CA GLU A 47 20.04 7.96 -11.92
C GLU A 47 18.70 8.23 -11.25
N GLN A 48 18.64 9.24 -10.37
CA GLN A 48 17.40 9.60 -9.69
C GLN A 48 16.40 10.19 -10.68
N VAL A 49 15.14 9.80 -10.51
CA VAL A 49 14.03 10.27 -11.36
C VAL A 49 13.43 11.55 -10.80
N ASP A 50 13.40 11.66 -9.45
CA ASP A 50 12.83 12.80 -8.71
C ASP A 50 11.47 13.28 -9.27
N ASP A 51 11.31 14.60 -9.46
CA ASP A 51 10.10 15.22 -9.99
C ASP A 51 10.14 15.38 -11.53
N ASN A 52 10.96 14.57 -12.22
CA ASN A 52 11.04 14.59 -13.68
C ASN A 52 9.93 13.72 -14.30
N TYR A 53 8.76 14.34 -14.52
CA TYR A 53 7.58 13.65 -15.07
C TYR A 53 7.81 13.08 -16.48
N ASP A 54 8.75 13.60 -17.25
CA ASP A 54 9.08 13.05 -18.57
C ASP A 54 9.80 11.70 -18.41
N LYS A 55 10.69 11.56 -17.43
CA LYS A 55 11.30 10.27 -17.08
C LYS A 55 10.28 9.30 -16.51
N ILE A 56 9.37 9.77 -15.66
CA ILE A 56 8.25 8.98 -15.14
C ILE A 56 7.42 8.40 -16.28
N GLU A 57 7.05 9.24 -17.27
CA GLU A 57 6.32 8.81 -18.46
C GLU A 57 7.09 7.77 -19.28
N GLN A 58 8.40 7.97 -19.46
CA GLN A 58 9.27 7.02 -20.18
C GLN A 58 9.33 5.67 -19.46
N VAL A 59 9.53 5.65 -18.15
CA VAL A 59 9.57 4.42 -17.35
C VAL A 59 8.24 3.69 -17.43
N ALA A 60 7.13 4.40 -17.22
CA ALA A 60 5.79 3.85 -17.30
C ALA A 60 5.50 3.28 -18.70
N THR A 61 5.89 4.00 -19.76
CA THR A 61 5.72 3.55 -21.14
C THR A 61 6.47 2.25 -21.41
N VAL A 62 7.75 2.18 -21.03
CA VAL A 62 8.57 0.97 -21.24
C VAL A 62 7.99 -0.20 -20.45
N SER A 63 7.59 0.02 -19.22
CA SER A 63 7.01 -1.02 -18.35
C SER A 63 5.64 -1.51 -18.83
N ALA A 64 4.89 -0.65 -19.53
CA ALA A 64 3.62 -0.99 -20.18
C ALA A 64 3.79 -1.59 -21.58
N ASN A 65 4.91 -2.24 -21.89
CA ASN A 65 5.22 -2.80 -23.22
C ASN A 65 5.25 -1.75 -24.34
N ASN A 66 5.81 -0.58 -24.09
CA ASN A 66 5.87 0.59 -24.99
C ASN A 66 4.49 1.19 -25.30
N ASP A 67 3.51 1.03 -24.42
CA ASP A 67 2.22 1.71 -24.53
C ASP A 67 2.36 3.16 -24.01
N ALA A 68 2.49 4.10 -24.92
CA ALA A 68 2.67 5.52 -24.59
C ALA A 68 1.38 6.15 -23.97
N GLU A 69 0.20 5.60 -24.26
CA GLU A 69 -1.04 6.06 -23.67
C GLU A 69 -1.08 5.75 -22.17
N ILE A 70 -0.73 4.52 -21.79
CA ILE A 70 -0.60 4.12 -20.39
C ILE A 70 0.51 4.93 -19.71
N GLY A 71 1.66 5.11 -20.34
CA GLY A 71 2.76 5.91 -19.81
C GLY A 71 2.35 7.32 -19.44
N LYS A 72 1.68 8.01 -20.37
CA LYS A 72 1.17 9.37 -20.16
C LYS A 72 0.11 9.43 -19.08
N LEU A 73 -0.83 8.47 -19.06
CA LEU A 73 -1.88 8.39 -18.04
C LEU A 73 -1.30 8.26 -16.62
N LEU A 74 -0.28 7.41 -16.45
CA LEU A 74 0.38 7.24 -15.15
C LEU A 74 1.15 8.50 -14.73
N ALA A 75 1.88 9.15 -15.65
CA ALA A 75 2.56 10.41 -15.36
C ALA A 75 1.58 11.52 -14.99
N ASP A 76 0.44 11.61 -15.68
CA ASP A 76 -0.62 12.57 -15.38
C ASP A 76 -1.30 12.27 -14.03
N ALA A 77 -1.48 10.99 -13.69
CA ALA A 77 -2.00 10.58 -12.38
C ALA A 77 -1.04 11.03 -11.26
N MET A 78 0.25 10.75 -11.40
CA MET A 78 1.27 11.16 -10.42
C MET A 78 1.37 12.67 -10.28
N ARG A 79 1.25 13.40 -11.40
CA ARG A 79 1.24 14.88 -11.38
C ARG A 79 0.06 15.46 -10.59
N LYS A 80 -1.11 14.75 -10.58
CA LYS A 80 -2.31 15.20 -9.86
C LYS A 80 -2.24 14.97 -8.35
N VAL A 81 -1.64 13.87 -7.92
CA VAL A 81 -1.59 13.49 -6.49
C VAL A 81 -0.21 13.67 -5.86
N SER A 82 0.76 14.22 -6.59
CA SER A 82 2.19 14.30 -6.21
C SER A 82 2.86 12.92 -6.14
N LYS A 83 4.18 12.91 -5.94
CA LYS A 83 4.98 11.67 -5.88
C LYS A 83 4.63 10.74 -4.73
N ASP A 84 4.21 11.31 -3.61
CA ASP A 84 3.80 10.56 -2.40
C ASP A 84 2.31 10.20 -2.43
N GLY A 85 1.61 10.55 -3.52
CA GLY A 85 0.18 10.33 -3.68
C GLY A 85 -0.15 8.89 -4.00
N VAL A 86 -1.35 8.49 -3.61
CA VAL A 86 -1.85 7.13 -3.83
C VAL A 86 -2.51 7.05 -5.20
N ILE A 87 -2.13 6.04 -5.98
CA ILE A 87 -2.78 5.69 -7.25
C ILE A 87 -3.36 4.29 -7.11
N THR A 88 -4.64 4.13 -7.40
CA THR A 88 -5.33 2.84 -7.48
C THR A 88 -5.87 2.60 -8.88
N ILE A 89 -6.05 1.34 -9.22
CA ILE A 89 -6.52 0.93 -10.55
C ILE A 89 -7.86 0.23 -10.40
N GLU A 90 -8.87 0.78 -11.07
CA GLU A 90 -10.24 0.29 -11.04
C GLU A 90 -10.74 -0.01 -12.46
N GLU A 91 -11.77 -0.83 -12.55
CA GLU A 91 -12.44 -1.10 -13.82
C GLU A 91 -13.37 0.06 -14.18
N SER A 92 -13.22 0.56 -15.39
CA SER A 92 -14.14 1.57 -15.93
C SER A 92 -15.48 0.93 -16.31
N LYS A 93 -16.56 1.65 -16.03
CA LYS A 93 -17.90 1.30 -16.56
C LYS A 93 -18.06 1.66 -18.03
N SER A 94 -17.10 2.34 -18.62
CA SER A 94 -17.04 2.72 -20.04
C SER A 94 -15.87 2.02 -20.72
N ARG A 95 -15.81 2.14 -22.06
CA ARG A 95 -14.69 1.61 -22.86
C ARG A 95 -13.42 2.44 -22.72
N ASP A 96 -13.57 3.68 -22.26
CA ASP A 96 -12.48 4.64 -22.19
C ASP A 96 -11.72 4.50 -20.86
N THR A 97 -10.40 4.61 -20.95
CA THR A 97 -9.53 4.70 -19.79
C THR A 97 -9.39 6.17 -19.38
N ASN A 98 -9.64 6.48 -18.11
CA ASN A 98 -9.57 7.84 -17.60
C ASN A 98 -9.02 7.89 -16.17
N ILE A 99 -8.68 9.11 -15.71
CA ILE A 99 -8.16 9.36 -14.37
C ILE A 99 -9.13 10.26 -13.61
N GLY A 100 -9.63 9.77 -12.48
CA GLY A 100 -10.32 10.56 -11.46
C GLY A 100 -9.44 10.81 -10.25
N VAL A 101 -9.66 11.93 -9.54
CA VAL A 101 -9.13 12.11 -8.19
C VAL A 101 -10.31 12.15 -7.25
N VAL A 102 -10.26 11.31 -6.22
CA VAL A 102 -11.33 11.16 -5.24
C VAL A 102 -10.78 11.42 -3.83
N GLU A 103 -11.70 11.73 -2.92
CA GLU A 103 -11.37 11.82 -1.50
C GLU A 103 -10.89 10.46 -1.00
N GLY A 104 -9.75 10.41 -0.34
CA GLY A 104 -9.19 9.15 0.13
C GLY A 104 -7.85 9.33 0.81
N MET A 105 -7.37 8.26 1.45
CA MET A 105 -6.04 8.25 2.04
C MET A 105 -5.46 6.84 2.12
N GLN A 106 -4.14 6.77 2.21
CA GLN A 106 -3.42 5.56 2.55
C GLN A 106 -2.62 5.75 3.85
N PHE A 107 -2.52 4.68 4.63
CA PHE A 107 -1.65 4.66 5.81
C PHE A 107 -0.95 3.29 5.95
N ASP A 108 0.24 3.33 6.58
CA ASP A 108 1.18 2.22 6.64
C ASP A 108 0.79 1.24 7.76
N ARG A 109 -0.33 0.56 7.59
CA ARG A 109 -0.81 -0.54 8.43
C ARG A 109 -1.55 -1.53 7.58
N GLY A 110 -1.11 -2.76 7.57
CA GLY A 110 -1.76 -3.87 6.88
C GLY A 110 -2.69 -4.67 7.80
N TYR A 111 -3.24 -5.75 7.25
CA TYR A 111 -4.14 -6.63 7.99
C TYR A 111 -3.42 -7.34 9.14
N LEU A 112 -4.13 -7.54 10.26
CA LEU A 112 -3.62 -8.26 11.43
C LEU A 112 -3.47 -9.77 11.21
N SER A 113 -4.13 -10.30 10.19
CA SER A 113 -4.06 -11.72 9.85
C SER A 113 -4.24 -11.91 8.35
N GLY A 114 -3.38 -12.73 7.73
CA GLY A 114 -3.50 -13.13 6.33
C GLY A 114 -4.80 -13.86 6.01
N TYR A 115 -5.48 -14.40 7.02
CA TYR A 115 -6.80 -15.00 6.83
C TYR A 115 -7.90 -14.00 6.48
N PHE A 116 -7.66 -12.69 6.54
CA PHE A 116 -8.58 -11.66 6.07
C PHE A 116 -8.51 -11.41 4.56
N MET A 117 -7.52 -11.94 3.85
CA MET A 117 -7.40 -11.77 2.39
C MET A 117 -8.64 -12.26 1.64
N THR A 118 -9.09 -11.46 0.68
CA THR A 118 -10.15 -11.83 -0.28
C THR A 118 -9.57 -12.24 -1.61
N ASP A 119 -8.40 -11.72 -1.96
CA ASP A 119 -7.61 -12.03 -3.14
C ASP A 119 -6.26 -12.63 -2.70
N ALA A 120 -6.11 -13.94 -2.90
CA ALA A 120 -4.91 -14.65 -2.49
C ALA A 120 -3.73 -14.41 -3.45
N ASP A 121 -3.99 -14.14 -4.72
CA ASP A 121 -2.95 -13.92 -5.74
C ASP A 121 -2.25 -12.58 -5.51
N LYS A 122 -3.02 -11.53 -5.16
CA LYS A 122 -2.52 -10.20 -4.82
C LYS A 122 -2.17 -10.05 -3.33
N MET A 123 -2.52 -11.02 -2.51
CA MET A 123 -2.41 -10.96 -1.03
C MET A 123 -3.12 -9.74 -0.44
N GLU A 124 -4.31 -9.44 -0.92
CA GLU A 124 -5.09 -8.28 -0.54
C GLU A 124 -6.46 -8.65 0.05
N CYS A 125 -6.94 -7.80 0.95
CA CYS A 125 -8.32 -7.78 1.39
C CYS A 125 -9.02 -6.60 0.74
N VAL A 126 -9.88 -6.87 -0.22
CA VAL A 126 -10.67 -5.87 -0.94
C VAL A 126 -12.09 -5.87 -0.39
N MET A 127 -12.58 -4.70 -0.04
CA MET A 127 -13.91 -4.49 0.54
C MET A 127 -14.62 -3.37 -0.21
N ASP A 128 -15.74 -3.70 -0.87
CA ASP A 128 -16.59 -2.73 -1.55
C ASP A 128 -17.67 -2.22 -0.60
N ASN A 129 -17.83 -0.91 -0.53
CA ASN A 129 -18.79 -0.20 0.32
C ASN A 129 -18.77 -0.66 1.80
N PRO A 130 -17.58 -0.73 2.44
CA PRO A 130 -17.48 -1.21 3.80
C PRO A 130 -18.02 -0.21 4.83
N TYR A 131 -18.42 -0.74 5.99
CA TYR A 131 -18.43 0.02 7.23
C TYR A 131 -17.01 0.14 7.78
N ILE A 132 -16.70 1.24 8.44
CA ILE A 132 -15.39 1.52 9.04
C ILE A 132 -15.57 1.87 10.51
N LEU A 133 -15.14 0.97 11.39
CA LEU A 133 -15.12 1.21 12.83
C LEU A 133 -13.77 1.81 13.23
N LEU A 134 -13.80 2.93 13.94
CA LEU A 134 -12.64 3.61 14.49
C LEU A 134 -12.66 3.54 16.02
N TYR A 135 -11.66 2.88 16.60
CA TYR A 135 -11.58 2.70 18.05
C TYR A 135 -10.17 3.07 18.56
N ASP A 136 -10.10 3.92 19.56
CA ASP A 136 -8.82 4.45 20.07
C ASP A 136 -8.08 3.53 21.04
N LYS A 137 -8.71 2.42 21.44
CA LYS A 137 -8.16 1.43 22.36
C LYS A 137 -8.02 0.06 21.71
N LYS A 138 -7.49 -0.87 22.50
CA LYS A 138 -7.36 -2.28 22.15
C LYS A 138 -8.67 -3.02 22.30
N ILE A 139 -9.02 -3.84 21.33
CA ILE A 139 -10.18 -4.75 21.40
C ILE A 139 -9.71 -6.08 22.01
N SER A 140 -10.03 -6.31 23.27
CA SER A 140 -9.66 -7.54 23.99
C SER A 140 -10.86 -8.45 24.21
N ASN A 141 -12.05 -7.86 24.46
CA ASN A 141 -13.27 -8.57 24.79
C ASN A 141 -14.28 -8.51 23.64
N LEU A 142 -14.54 -9.65 23.05
CA LEU A 142 -15.49 -9.75 21.95
C LEU A 142 -16.92 -9.38 22.35
N LYS A 143 -17.29 -9.55 23.61
CA LYS A 143 -18.64 -9.20 24.11
C LYS A 143 -18.93 -7.70 23.97
N GLU A 144 -17.94 -6.86 24.19
CA GLU A 144 -18.04 -5.40 24.01
C GLU A 144 -18.21 -5.01 22.54
N PHE A 145 -17.75 -5.86 21.63
CA PHE A 145 -17.78 -5.63 20.19
C PHE A 145 -19.02 -6.25 19.50
N LEU A 146 -19.72 -7.20 20.16
CA LEU A 146 -20.92 -7.86 19.61
C LEU A 146 -22.02 -6.90 19.15
N PRO A 147 -22.32 -5.79 19.86
CA PRO A 147 -23.37 -4.85 19.45
C PRO A 147 -23.15 -4.23 18.07
N ILE A 148 -21.91 -4.15 17.61
CA ILE A 148 -21.55 -3.68 16.26
C ILE A 148 -21.41 -4.82 15.27
N LEU A 149 -20.80 -5.94 15.69
CA LEU A 149 -20.56 -7.08 14.79
C LEU A 149 -21.85 -7.69 14.26
N GLN A 150 -22.86 -7.84 15.13
CA GLN A 150 -24.10 -8.49 14.74
C GLN A 150 -24.87 -7.68 13.70
N PRO A 151 -25.18 -6.38 13.90
CA PRO A 151 -25.84 -5.58 12.87
C PRO A 151 -25.02 -5.42 11.58
N ALA A 152 -23.70 -5.36 11.67
CA ALA A 152 -22.83 -5.30 10.49
C ALA A 152 -22.93 -6.61 9.68
N ALA A 153 -22.90 -7.76 10.34
CA ALA A 153 -23.09 -9.06 9.71
C ALA A 153 -24.48 -9.21 9.05
N GLU A 154 -25.54 -8.80 9.75
CA GLU A 154 -26.91 -8.82 9.25
C GLU A 154 -27.11 -7.92 8.01
N SER A 155 -26.39 -6.79 7.94
CA SER A 155 -26.42 -5.90 6.77
C SER A 155 -25.78 -6.51 5.51
N GLY A 156 -24.93 -7.54 5.67
CA GLY A 156 -24.15 -8.16 4.59
C GLY A 156 -23.00 -7.29 4.04
N ARG A 157 -22.84 -6.07 4.55
CA ARG A 157 -21.73 -5.17 4.18
C ARG A 157 -20.44 -5.59 4.88
N PRO A 158 -19.27 -5.44 4.23
CA PRO A 158 -18.00 -5.66 4.89
C PRO A 158 -17.76 -4.66 6.03
N LEU A 159 -16.99 -5.08 7.04
CA LEU A 159 -16.58 -4.24 8.16
C LEU A 159 -15.06 -4.15 8.23
N LEU A 160 -14.52 -2.95 8.09
CA LEU A 160 -13.13 -2.65 8.43
C LEU A 160 -13.07 -2.20 9.89
N VAL A 161 -12.21 -2.81 10.67
CA VAL A 161 -11.93 -2.43 12.06
C VAL A 161 -10.56 -1.78 12.13
N ILE A 162 -10.51 -0.52 12.53
CA ILE A 162 -9.28 0.22 12.80
C ILE A 162 -9.23 0.50 14.30
N ALA A 163 -8.37 -0.23 15.00
CA ALA A 163 -8.23 -0.13 16.45
C ALA A 163 -6.75 0.00 16.86
N GLU A 164 -6.47 0.41 18.09
CA GLU A 164 -5.10 0.40 18.60
C GLU A 164 -4.44 -0.97 18.41
N ASP A 165 -5.14 -2.01 18.79
CA ASP A 165 -4.78 -3.41 18.55
C ASP A 165 -6.04 -4.30 18.69
N VAL A 166 -5.94 -5.56 18.26
CA VAL A 166 -6.94 -6.58 18.50
C VAL A 166 -6.24 -7.78 19.14
N ASP A 167 -6.64 -8.15 20.35
CA ASP A 167 -6.04 -9.25 21.09
C ASP A 167 -6.23 -10.60 20.39
N SER A 168 -5.31 -11.51 20.65
CA SER A 168 -5.27 -12.82 20.03
C SER A 168 -6.58 -13.60 20.12
N GLU A 169 -7.30 -13.51 21.24
CA GLU A 169 -8.59 -14.17 21.45
C GLU A 169 -9.69 -13.55 20.57
N ALA A 170 -9.81 -12.21 20.60
CA ALA A 170 -10.73 -11.48 19.74
C ALA A 170 -10.40 -11.69 18.24
N LEU A 171 -9.13 -11.58 17.88
CA LEU A 171 -8.66 -11.79 16.51
C LEU A 171 -8.97 -13.19 16.01
N THR A 172 -8.69 -14.23 16.82
CA THR A 172 -8.99 -15.63 16.46
C THR A 172 -10.49 -15.81 16.19
N THR A 173 -11.34 -15.23 17.02
CA THR A 173 -12.78 -15.33 16.83
C THR A 173 -13.25 -14.61 15.56
N LEU A 174 -12.71 -13.43 15.24
CA LEU A 174 -12.99 -12.74 13.98
C LEU A 174 -12.58 -13.57 12.76
N VAL A 175 -11.38 -14.15 12.80
CA VAL A 175 -10.86 -15.03 11.74
C VAL A 175 -11.74 -16.27 11.54
N VAL A 176 -12.10 -16.95 12.62
CA VAL A 176 -12.96 -18.16 12.55
C VAL A 176 -14.34 -17.83 11.97
N ASN A 177 -14.97 -16.73 12.38
CA ASN A 177 -16.27 -16.33 11.84
C ASN A 177 -16.18 -15.92 10.36
N ARG A 178 -15.07 -15.28 9.94
CA ARG A 178 -14.82 -14.97 8.55
C ARG A 178 -14.67 -16.25 7.72
N LEU A 179 -13.85 -17.20 8.17
CA LEU A 179 -13.63 -18.47 7.45
C LEU A 179 -14.91 -19.30 7.32
N ARG A 180 -15.81 -19.20 8.29
CA ARG A 180 -17.14 -19.83 8.23
C ARG A 180 -18.12 -19.11 7.29
N GLY A 181 -17.71 -17.99 6.70
CA GLY A 181 -18.53 -17.20 5.77
C GLY A 181 -19.62 -16.35 6.42
N GLY A 182 -19.68 -16.31 7.77
CA GLY A 182 -20.68 -15.54 8.52
C GLY A 182 -20.37 -14.04 8.64
N LEU A 183 -19.12 -13.64 8.37
CA LEU A 183 -18.69 -12.26 8.58
C LEU A 183 -17.67 -11.84 7.52
N LYS A 184 -17.94 -10.74 6.82
CA LYS A 184 -17.00 -10.08 5.92
C LYS A 184 -16.25 -9.01 6.71
N ILE A 185 -15.06 -9.31 7.23
CA ILE A 185 -14.33 -8.41 8.13
C ILE A 185 -12.84 -8.39 7.81
N CYS A 186 -12.22 -7.25 8.02
CA CYS A 186 -10.78 -7.07 8.10
C CYS A 186 -10.46 -6.21 9.33
N ALA A 187 -9.38 -6.53 10.03
CA ALA A 187 -8.90 -5.75 11.17
C ALA A 187 -7.47 -5.28 10.92
N VAL A 188 -7.22 -4.01 11.18
CA VAL A 188 -5.93 -3.34 11.04
C VAL A 188 -5.61 -2.53 12.29
N LYS A 189 -4.32 -2.29 12.54
CA LYS A 189 -3.91 -1.38 13.60
C LYS A 189 -4.09 0.07 13.16
N ALA A 190 -4.51 0.91 14.10
CA ALA A 190 -4.55 2.35 13.86
C ALA A 190 -3.12 2.90 13.60
N PRO A 191 -2.99 3.83 12.63
CA PRO A 191 -1.70 4.43 12.31
C PRO A 191 -1.21 5.36 13.42
N GLY A 192 0.11 5.43 13.62
CA GLY A 192 0.74 6.28 14.62
C GLY A 192 0.69 5.70 16.05
N PHE A 193 1.16 6.51 17.01
CA PHE A 193 1.23 6.18 18.44
C PHE A 193 0.80 7.38 19.27
N GLY A 194 0.23 7.13 20.46
CA GLY A 194 -0.17 8.19 21.40
C GLY A 194 -1.13 9.21 20.77
N ASP A 195 -0.87 10.50 20.99
CA ASP A 195 -1.73 11.57 20.49
C ASP A 195 -1.78 11.65 18.96
N ARG A 196 -0.71 11.24 18.27
CA ARG A 196 -0.70 11.16 16.81
C ARG A 196 -1.68 10.12 16.29
N ARG A 197 -1.79 8.97 16.97
CA ARG A 197 -2.77 7.93 16.61
C ARG A 197 -4.18 8.48 16.73
N LYS A 198 -4.49 9.21 17.82
CA LYS A 198 -5.80 9.85 18.01
C LYS A 198 -6.09 10.85 16.88
N ALA A 199 -5.11 11.69 16.56
CA ALA A 199 -5.24 12.68 15.49
C ALA A 199 -5.48 12.02 14.11
N MET A 200 -4.78 10.92 13.81
CA MET A 200 -4.97 10.19 12.56
C MET A 200 -6.33 9.45 12.51
N LEU A 201 -6.79 8.90 13.63
CA LEU A 201 -8.14 8.32 13.70
C LEU A 201 -9.21 9.39 13.44
N GLU A 202 -9.04 10.61 13.96
CA GLU A 202 -9.93 11.75 13.66
C GLU A 202 -9.90 12.13 12.18
N ASP A 203 -8.72 12.14 11.54
CA ASP A 203 -8.60 12.43 10.12
C ASP A 203 -9.35 11.38 9.29
N ILE A 204 -9.24 10.09 9.66
CA ILE A 204 -9.97 9.00 9.00
C ILE A 204 -11.49 9.14 9.28
N ALA A 205 -11.88 9.53 10.50
CA ALA A 205 -13.29 9.76 10.85
C ALA A 205 -13.92 10.85 9.97
N VAL A 206 -13.24 11.98 9.84
CA VAL A 206 -13.69 13.09 8.98
C VAL A 206 -13.76 12.66 7.51
N LEU A 207 -12.77 11.92 7.03
CA LEU A 207 -12.73 11.41 5.66
C LEU A 207 -13.88 10.45 5.35
N THR A 208 -14.25 9.59 6.30
CA THR A 208 -15.22 8.51 6.09
C THR A 208 -16.61 8.81 6.61
N GLY A 209 -16.80 9.97 7.27
CA GLY A 209 -18.06 10.37 7.90
C GLY A 209 -18.42 9.59 9.16
N GLY A 210 -17.43 8.93 9.78
CA GLY A 210 -17.60 8.17 11.01
C GLY A 210 -17.23 8.98 12.26
N VAL A 211 -17.30 8.30 13.40
CA VAL A 211 -16.94 8.84 14.73
C VAL A 211 -15.90 7.95 15.36
N VAL A 212 -14.84 8.54 15.93
CA VAL A 212 -13.88 7.79 16.74
C VAL A 212 -14.54 7.42 18.07
N ILE A 213 -14.70 6.13 18.30
CA ILE A 213 -15.18 5.59 19.58
C ILE A 213 -14.03 5.71 20.59
N SER A 214 -14.22 6.58 21.59
CA SER A 214 -13.23 6.90 22.61
C SER A 214 -13.90 7.16 23.95
N GLU A 215 -13.39 6.56 25.01
CA GLU A 215 -13.87 6.82 26.36
C GLU A 215 -13.60 8.27 26.80
N GLU A 216 -12.57 8.91 26.28
CA GLU A 216 -12.30 10.34 26.51
C GLU A 216 -13.44 11.22 26.00
N LYS A 217 -14.14 10.75 24.94
CA LYS A 217 -15.35 11.40 24.39
C LYS A 217 -16.64 10.90 25.03
N GLY A 218 -16.54 10.03 26.04
CA GLY A 218 -17.71 9.39 26.68
C GLY A 218 -18.36 8.29 25.86
N LEU A 219 -17.71 7.83 24.76
CA LEU A 219 -18.23 6.79 23.89
C LEU A 219 -17.58 5.45 24.23
N LYS A 220 -18.41 4.44 24.47
CA LYS A 220 -17.97 3.06 24.74
C LYS A 220 -18.29 2.16 23.55
N LEU A 221 -17.44 1.16 23.31
CA LEU A 221 -17.63 0.21 22.21
C LEU A 221 -18.95 -0.56 22.30
N GLU A 222 -19.40 -0.88 23.53
CA GLU A 222 -20.68 -1.54 23.79
C GLU A 222 -21.92 -0.73 23.39
N GLN A 223 -21.78 0.59 23.27
CA GLN A 223 -22.84 1.54 22.94
C GLN A 223 -22.75 2.03 21.49
N ALA A 224 -21.77 1.54 20.75
CA ALA A 224 -21.58 1.95 19.38
C ALA A 224 -22.70 1.39 18.48
N THR A 225 -23.13 2.20 17.52
CA THR A 225 -24.21 1.90 16.57
C THR A 225 -23.71 2.03 15.14
N LEU A 226 -24.42 1.49 14.15
CA LEU A 226 -24.00 1.52 12.74
C LEU A 226 -23.86 2.95 12.18
N ASP A 227 -24.65 3.88 12.67
CA ASP A 227 -24.61 5.29 12.28
C ASP A 227 -23.36 6.05 12.77
N MET A 228 -22.64 5.49 13.74
CA MET A 228 -21.33 6.00 14.18
C MET A 228 -20.17 5.50 13.30
N LEU A 229 -20.43 4.50 12.46
CA LEU A 229 -19.42 3.93 11.59
C LEU A 229 -19.19 4.83 10.36
N GLY A 230 -17.93 4.98 9.98
CA GLY A 230 -17.59 5.56 8.68
C GLY A 230 -17.89 4.62 7.53
N SER A 231 -17.80 5.14 6.32
CA SER A 231 -17.93 4.36 5.08
C SER A 231 -17.10 4.95 3.94
N ALA A 232 -16.86 4.14 2.93
CA ALA A 232 -16.14 4.52 1.72
C ALA A 232 -16.65 3.67 0.55
N ASP A 233 -16.35 4.06 -0.69
CA ASP A 233 -16.68 3.22 -1.84
C ASP A 233 -15.88 1.92 -1.82
N LYS A 234 -14.59 2.02 -1.50
CA LYS A 234 -13.70 0.86 -1.47
C LYS A 234 -12.61 1.00 -0.42
N VAL A 235 -12.23 -0.12 0.17
CA VAL A 235 -11.03 -0.23 1.00
C VAL A 235 -10.21 -1.43 0.53
N THR A 236 -8.92 -1.21 0.32
CA THR A 236 -7.95 -2.26 0.01
C THR A 236 -6.90 -2.32 1.11
N VAL A 237 -6.72 -3.51 1.68
CA VAL A 237 -5.73 -3.76 2.73
C VAL A 237 -4.78 -4.84 2.27
N ASN A 238 -3.50 -4.53 2.20
CA ASN A 238 -2.46 -5.51 1.97
C ASN A 238 -1.66 -5.78 3.26
N LYS A 239 -0.51 -6.42 3.14
CA LYS A 239 0.33 -6.75 4.29
C LYS A 239 0.86 -5.51 5.03
N ASP A 240 1.10 -4.42 4.32
CA ASP A 240 1.83 -3.25 4.81
C ASP A 240 0.95 -2.00 4.91
N ASN A 241 -0.07 -1.88 4.05
CA ASN A 241 -0.84 -0.66 3.85
C ASN A 241 -2.36 -0.90 3.88
N THR A 242 -3.07 0.15 4.25
CA THR A 242 -4.53 0.26 4.10
C THR A 242 -4.84 1.50 3.27
N THR A 243 -5.58 1.32 2.16
CA THR A 243 -6.02 2.39 1.26
C THR A 243 -7.52 2.53 1.32
N ILE A 244 -8.00 3.73 1.64
CA ILE A 244 -9.41 4.12 1.63
C ILE A 244 -9.66 4.97 0.39
N VAL A 245 -10.58 4.55 -0.46
CA VAL A 245 -10.92 5.22 -1.72
C VAL A 245 -12.32 5.77 -1.63
N ASN A 246 -12.49 7.05 -1.94
CA ASN A 246 -13.75 7.79 -1.91
C ASN A 246 -14.50 7.64 -0.59
N GLY A 247 -13.90 8.18 0.48
CA GLY A 247 -14.55 8.25 1.80
C GLY A 247 -15.83 9.11 1.74
N HIS A 248 -16.88 8.69 2.45
CA HIS A 248 -18.18 9.34 2.41
C HIS A 248 -18.34 10.47 3.44
N GLY A 249 -17.23 11.03 3.92
CA GLY A 249 -17.24 12.23 4.75
C GLY A 249 -17.72 13.48 3.99
N GLU A 250 -18.28 14.43 4.70
CA GLU A 250 -18.68 15.70 4.11
C GLU A 250 -17.46 16.52 3.71
N LYS A 251 -17.42 17.00 2.45
CA LYS A 251 -16.30 17.79 1.90
C LYS A 251 -15.98 19.02 2.73
N ALA A 252 -17.01 19.68 3.28
CA ALA A 252 -16.83 20.84 4.14
C ALA A 252 -16.00 20.48 5.39
N ASN A 253 -16.35 19.39 6.05
CA ASN A 253 -15.63 18.91 7.25
C ASN A 253 -14.18 18.52 6.92
N ILE A 254 -13.94 17.90 5.75
CA ILE A 254 -12.59 17.57 5.28
C ILE A 254 -11.78 18.86 5.05
N GLN A 255 -12.36 19.88 4.42
CA GLN A 255 -11.70 21.16 4.19
C GLN A 255 -11.39 21.91 5.49
N ASP A 256 -12.31 21.90 6.44
CA ASP A 256 -12.11 22.49 7.77
C ASP A 256 -10.97 21.77 8.52
N ARG A 257 -10.92 20.44 8.42
CA ARG A 257 -9.84 19.65 9.01
C ARG A 257 -8.49 19.96 8.37
N VAL A 258 -8.44 20.08 7.04
CA VAL A 258 -7.23 20.51 6.31
C VAL A 258 -6.78 21.90 6.75
N ALA A 259 -7.70 22.83 6.90
CA ALA A 259 -7.39 24.19 7.38
C ALA A 259 -6.85 24.17 8.81
N GLN A 260 -7.42 23.36 9.69
CA GLN A 260 -6.93 23.17 11.06
C GLN A 260 -5.49 22.66 11.07
N ILE A 261 -5.17 21.61 10.30
CA ILE A 261 -3.81 21.05 10.23
C ILE A 261 -2.82 22.10 9.69
N LYS A 262 -3.21 22.89 8.69
CA LYS A 262 -2.37 23.99 8.18
C LYS A 262 -2.07 25.03 9.26
N ASN A 263 -3.05 25.42 10.05
CA ASN A 263 -2.86 26.34 11.17
C ASN A 263 -1.94 25.73 12.25
N GLU A 264 -2.04 24.42 12.53
CA GLU A 264 -1.13 23.73 13.44
C GLU A 264 0.31 23.75 12.92
N ILE A 265 0.54 23.57 11.62
CA ILE A 265 1.85 23.65 10.96
C ILE A 265 2.48 25.05 11.12
N GLU A 266 1.68 26.11 10.97
CA GLU A 266 2.15 27.50 11.09
C GLU A 266 2.52 27.87 12.52
N ASN A 267 1.79 27.34 13.49
CA ASN A 267 1.98 27.66 14.91
C ASN A 267 3.00 26.77 15.64
N THR A 268 3.38 25.63 15.05
CA THR A 268 4.33 24.70 15.70
C THR A 268 5.77 25.20 15.57
N LYS A 269 6.51 25.14 16.68
CA LYS A 269 7.94 25.52 16.73
C LYS A 269 8.91 24.35 16.56
N SER A 270 8.39 23.13 16.67
CA SER A 270 9.16 21.90 16.52
C SER A 270 9.26 21.52 15.05
N SER A 271 10.48 21.42 14.52
CA SER A 271 10.69 20.98 13.12
C SER A 271 10.18 19.58 12.89
N TYR A 272 10.34 18.69 13.86
CA TYR A 272 9.85 17.31 13.80
C TYR A 272 8.30 17.23 13.79
N ASP A 273 7.63 18.01 14.65
CA ASP A 273 6.18 18.03 14.66
C ASP A 273 5.62 18.67 13.38
N LYS A 274 6.32 19.69 12.86
CA LYS A 274 5.98 20.31 11.58
C LYS A 274 6.03 19.31 10.42
N GLU A 275 7.09 18.51 10.35
CA GLU A 275 7.23 17.44 9.34
C GLU A 275 6.08 16.42 9.45
N LYS A 276 5.77 15.97 10.66
CA LYS A 276 4.68 14.99 10.89
C LYS A 276 3.29 15.55 10.60
N LEU A 277 3.06 16.84 10.84
CA LEU A 277 1.84 17.52 10.44
C LEU A 277 1.74 17.68 8.92
N GLN A 278 2.87 17.93 8.25
CA GLN A 278 2.93 17.99 6.78
C GLN A 278 2.61 16.62 6.14
N GLU A 279 3.18 15.53 6.67
CA GLU A 279 2.83 14.17 6.24
C GLU A 279 1.32 13.89 6.40
N ARG A 280 0.74 14.28 7.52
CA ARG A 280 -0.68 14.12 7.80
C ARG A 280 -1.55 14.95 6.86
N LEU A 281 -1.15 16.19 6.59
CA LEU A 281 -1.80 17.06 5.62
C LEU A 281 -1.76 16.46 4.21
N ALA A 282 -0.60 15.97 3.78
CA ALA A 282 -0.45 15.36 2.46
C ALA A 282 -1.35 14.13 2.29
N LYS A 283 -1.46 13.28 3.32
CA LYS A 283 -2.35 12.10 3.29
C LYS A 283 -3.83 12.47 3.21
N LEU A 284 -4.27 13.51 3.91
CA LEU A 284 -5.68 13.93 3.93
C LEU A 284 -6.06 14.78 2.71
N ALA A 285 -5.19 15.72 2.31
CA ALA A 285 -5.47 16.69 1.25
C ALA A 285 -5.11 16.17 -0.15
N GLY A 286 -4.21 15.17 -0.25
CA GLY A 286 -3.73 14.64 -1.53
C GLY A 286 -4.76 13.81 -2.28
N GLY A 287 -5.73 13.22 -1.59
CA GLY A 287 -6.71 12.32 -2.19
C GLY A 287 -6.07 11.03 -2.74
N VAL A 288 -6.85 10.30 -3.52
CA VAL A 288 -6.42 9.11 -4.24
C VAL A 288 -6.71 9.31 -5.73
N ALA A 289 -5.68 9.15 -6.57
CA ALA A 289 -5.90 9.06 -8.02
C ALA A 289 -6.43 7.67 -8.35
N VAL A 290 -7.57 7.59 -8.97
CA VAL A 290 -8.16 6.35 -9.46
C VAL A 290 -8.01 6.30 -10.97
N LEU A 291 -7.27 5.33 -11.46
CA LEU A 291 -7.11 5.07 -12.88
C LEU A 291 -8.18 4.04 -13.29
N TYR A 292 -9.22 4.51 -13.94
CA TYR A 292 -10.30 3.67 -14.45
C TYR A 292 -9.89 3.10 -15.79
N VAL A 293 -9.65 1.79 -15.84
CA VAL A 293 -9.23 1.09 -17.06
C VAL A 293 -10.47 0.64 -17.84
N GLY A 294 -10.60 1.11 -19.08
CA GLY A 294 -11.68 0.73 -20.00
C GLY A 294 -11.19 -0.20 -21.11
N ALA A 295 -12.03 -1.16 -21.52
CA ALA A 295 -11.76 -2.06 -22.63
C ALA A 295 -13.07 -2.55 -23.28
N ASN A 296 -12.96 -3.25 -24.44
CA ASN A 296 -14.11 -3.75 -25.18
C ASN A 296 -14.59 -5.13 -24.70
N SER A 297 -13.76 -5.85 -23.96
CA SER A 297 -14.07 -7.16 -23.40
C SER A 297 -13.46 -7.32 -22.01
N GLU A 298 -14.00 -8.25 -21.22
CA GLU A 298 -13.52 -8.55 -19.88
C GLU A 298 -12.07 -9.08 -19.88
N VAL A 299 -11.71 -9.89 -20.89
CA VAL A 299 -10.35 -10.43 -21.04
C VAL A 299 -9.35 -9.31 -21.34
N GLU A 300 -9.68 -8.41 -22.26
CA GLU A 300 -8.89 -7.23 -22.58
C GLU A 300 -8.76 -6.28 -21.39
N MET A 301 -9.86 -6.10 -20.65
CA MET A 301 -9.89 -5.31 -19.42
C MET A 301 -8.88 -5.81 -18.39
N LYS A 302 -8.91 -7.13 -18.13
CA LYS A 302 -8.00 -7.75 -17.16
C LYS A 302 -6.54 -7.62 -17.61
N GLU A 303 -6.24 -7.91 -18.86
CA GLU A 303 -4.89 -7.79 -19.44
C GLU A 303 -4.37 -6.35 -19.35
N LYS A 304 -5.21 -5.37 -19.72
CA LYS A 304 -4.84 -3.95 -19.66
C LYS A 304 -4.63 -3.48 -18.22
N LYS A 305 -5.48 -3.95 -17.29
CA LYS A 305 -5.36 -3.66 -15.85
C LYS A 305 -4.05 -4.21 -15.28
N ASP A 306 -3.69 -5.46 -15.58
CA ASP A 306 -2.45 -6.07 -15.13
C ASP A 306 -1.23 -5.33 -15.69
N ARG A 307 -1.27 -4.90 -16.95
CA ARG A 307 -0.21 -4.10 -17.59
C ARG A 307 -0.04 -2.73 -16.95
N VAL A 308 -1.14 -2.07 -16.59
CA VAL A 308 -1.12 -0.78 -15.88
C VAL A 308 -0.57 -0.94 -14.46
N ASP A 309 -0.93 -2.02 -13.77
CA ASP A 309 -0.44 -2.34 -12.42
C ASP A 309 1.07 -2.58 -12.42
N ASP A 310 1.57 -3.37 -13.37
CA ASP A 310 3.00 -3.58 -13.59
C ASP A 310 3.75 -2.26 -13.85
N ALA A 311 3.19 -1.41 -14.71
CA ALA A 311 3.78 -0.11 -15.03
C ALA A 311 3.77 0.84 -13.82
N LEU A 312 2.71 0.83 -13.00
CA LEU A 312 2.62 1.61 -11.77
C LEU A 312 3.67 1.16 -10.74
N CYS A 313 3.80 -0.15 -10.52
CA CYS A 313 4.80 -0.72 -9.62
C CYS A 313 6.22 -0.37 -10.04
N ALA A 314 6.54 -0.52 -11.33
CA ALA A 314 7.86 -0.17 -11.87
C ALA A 314 8.16 1.33 -11.76
N THR A 315 7.15 2.18 -11.97
CA THR A 315 7.29 3.64 -11.87
C THR A 315 7.52 4.09 -10.43
N ARG A 316 6.82 3.49 -9.45
CA ARG A 316 7.07 3.74 -8.02
C ARG A 316 8.48 3.35 -7.63
N ALA A 317 8.92 2.15 -8.01
CA ALA A 317 10.28 1.69 -7.75
C ALA A 317 11.33 2.63 -8.37
N ALA A 318 11.07 3.16 -9.57
CA ALA A 318 11.97 4.11 -10.23
C ALA A 318 12.04 5.47 -9.51
N ILE A 319 10.95 5.93 -8.91
CA ILE A 319 10.94 7.17 -8.11
C ILE A 319 11.71 6.97 -6.80
N GLU A 320 11.54 5.81 -6.16
CA GLU A 320 12.16 5.52 -4.86
C GLU A 320 13.66 5.21 -4.98
N GLU A 321 14.05 4.39 -5.98
CA GLU A 321 15.41 3.84 -6.09
C GLU A 321 16.20 4.37 -7.28
N GLY A 322 15.57 5.11 -8.18
CA GLY A 322 16.18 5.56 -9.44
C GLY A 322 16.09 4.54 -10.57
N ILE A 323 16.75 4.86 -11.68
CA ILE A 323 16.79 4.04 -12.90
C ILE A 323 18.21 3.74 -13.33
N VAL A 324 18.40 2.61 -14.00
CA VAL A 324 19.68 2.20 -14.60
C VAL A 324 19.48 1.73 -16.03
N ALA A 325 20.56 1.61 -16.81
CA ALA A 325 20.51 1.08 -18.17
C ALA A 325 19.92 -0.34 -18.21
N GLY A 326 18.87 -0.52 -18.99
CA GLY A 326 18.14 -1.78 -19.14
C GLY A 326 18.86 -2.83 -20.01
N GLY A 327 18.12 -3.88 -20.38
CA GLY A 327 18.61 -4.95 -21.27
C GLY A 327 19.75 -5.80 -20.69
N GLY A 328 19.94 -5.79 -19.37
CA GLY A 328 21.05 -6.51 -18.71
C GLY A 328 22.39 -5.77 -18.73
N THR A 329 22.48 -4.60 -19.39
CA THR A 329 23.71 -3.82 -19.53
C THR A 329 24.34 -3.47 -18.18
N THR A 330 23.53 -3.08 -17.20
CA THR A 330 24.00 -2.73 -15.85
C THR A 330 24.66 -3.90 -15.15
N TYR A 331 24.17 -5.13 -15.32
CA TYR A 331 24.81 -6.32 -14.73
C TYR A 331 26.15 -6.63 -15.37
N ILE A 332 26.30 -6.39 -16.70
CA ILE A 332 27.60 -6.53 -17.37
C ILE A 332 28.60 -5.50 -16.84
N ARG A 333 28.16 -4.25 -16.63
CA ARG A 333 29.01 -3.21 -16.02
C ARG A 333 29.36 -3.55 -14.56
N ALA A 334 28.44 -4.12 -13.80
CA ALA A 334 28.65 -4.54 -12.41
C ALA A 334 29.69 -5.66 -12.26
N LEU A 335 30.09 -6.37 -13.33
CA LEU A 335 31.20 -7.32 -13.30
C LEU A 335 32.50 -6.67 -12.80
N GLU A 336 32.65 -5.36 -12.97
CA GLU A 336 33.80 -4.63 -12.46
C GLU A 336 33.90 -4.67 -10.95
N ALA A 337 32.78 -4.58 -10.24
CA ALA A 337 32.71 -4.69 -8.78
C ALA A 337 33.06 -6.10 -8.24
N LEU A 338 33.08 -7.11 -9.10
CA LEU A 338 33.36 -8.49 -8.73
C LEU A 338 34.79 -8.95 -9.04
N LYS A 339 35.57 -8.16 -9.84
CA LYS A 339 36.90 -8.56 -10.32
C LYS A 339 37.89 -8.91 -9.22
N ASP A 340 37.88 -8.16 -8.13
CA ASP A 340 38.83 -8.32 -7.03
C ASP A 340 38.24 -9.04 -5.82
N MET A 341 37.03 -9.60 -5.98
CA MET A 341 36.33 -10.29 -4.90
C MET A 341 36.97 -11.63 -4.62
N LYS A 342 37.36 -11.83 -3.37
CA LYS A 342 37.91 -13.10 -2.87
C LYS A 342 36.93 -13.75 -1.91
N GLY A 343 36.86 -15.09 -1.97
CA GLY A 343 36.19 -15.91 -0.96
C GLY A 343 36.89 -15.76 0.40
N ASP A 344 36.17 -16.08 1.46
CA ASP A 344 36.76 -16.12 2.81
C ASP A 344 37.49 -17.44 3.07
N ASN A 345 37.38 -18.40 2.14
CA ASN A 345 38.04 -19.70 2.14
C ASN A 345 39.04 -19.80 0.97
N ALA A 346 40.13 -20.48 1.18
CA ALA A 346 41.15 -20.71 0.18
C ALA A 346 40.67 -21.66 -0.94
#